data_a34a1548a51210533cecd91bb23b4d1b
#
_entry.id   a34a1548a51210533cecd91bb23b4d1b
#
_cell.length_a   1.000
_cell.length_b   1.000
_cell.length_c   1.000
_cell.angle_alpha   90.00
_cell.angle_beta   90.00
_cell.angle_gamma   90.00
#
_symmetry.space_group_name_H-M   'P 1'
#
loop_
_entity.id
_entity.type
_entity.pdbx_description
1 polymer ?
#
loop_
_entity_poly.entity_id
_entity_poly.type
_entity_poly.pdbx_seq_one_letter_code
_entity_poly.pdbx_strand_id
1 'polypeptide(L)'
;MIVSKKRDIDMATENFFDKKQPWSEVKDKIILGYITPYCAKLLATKQPLKIVDCFAGKGKFNDNKDGSPLIIAKVIKNILNQTTSYENKNIEACFIEQKYHDTLKNNLQYYSNCKVVSGSFESNISAILEKNQD
;
A
#
# COMPACT_ATOMS: atom_id res chain seq x y z
N MET A 1 -2.68 -4.03 -9.40
CA MET A 1 -3.68 -3.11 -8.85
C MET A 1 -3.04 -1.84 -8.36
N ILE A 2 -3.58 -0.71 -8.73
CA ILE A 2 -3.07 0.59 -8.32
C ILE A 2 -4.05 1.22 -7.35
N VAL A 3 -3.54 1.58 -6.17
CA VAL A 3 -4.29 2.34 -5.19
C VAL A 3 -3.82 3.78 -5.25
N SER A 4 -4.72 4.68 -5.59
CA SER A 4 -4.39 6.09 -5.68
C SER A 4 -5.21 6.89 -4.68
N LYS A 5 -4.54 7.68 -3.89
CA LYS A 5 -5.20 8.70 -3.11
C LYS A 5 -5.00 10.00 -3.82
N LYS A 6 -6.03 10.45 -4.46
CA LYS A 6 -5.95 11.82 -4.92
C LYS A 6 -5.99 12.72 -3.70
N ARG A 7 -4.99 13.46 -3.53
CA ARG A 7 -4.96 14.38 -2.49
C ARG A 7 -5.05 15.72 -3.02
N ASP A 8 -6.01 16.40 -2.57
CA ASP A 8 -5.97 17.83 -2.52
C ASP A 8 -5.04 18.26 -1.43
N ILE A 9 -3.89 17.96 -1.66
CA ILE A 9 -2.97 17.79 -0.68
C ILE A 9 -2.15 18.86 -0.31
N ASP A 10 -2.13 19.81 -1.15
CA ASP A 10 -1.49 21.04 -0.75
C ASP A 10 -2.12 21.56 0.53
N MET A 11 -3.30 21.00 0.82
CA MET A 11 -3.91 21.24 2.09
C MET A 11 -3.62 20.21 3.11
N ALA A 12 -2.96 19.17 2.74
CA ALA A 12 -2.50 18.19 3.68
C ALA A 12 -1.32 18.76 4.39
N THR A 13 -1.58 19.78 5.03
CA THR A 13 -0.69 20.31 6.00
C THR A 13 -0.41 19.24 7.03
N GLU A 14 0.51 19.50 7.89
CA GLU A 14 0.87 18.64 8.99
C GLU A 14 -0.35 18.13 9.76
N ASN A 15 -1.43 18.92 9.76
CA ASN A 15 -2.67 18.57 10.46
C ASN A 15 -3.43 17.40 9.86
N PHE A 16 -3.21 17.07 8.59
CA PHE A 16 -3.88 15.94 7.96
C PHE A 16 -3.56 14.62 8.67
N PHE A 17 -2.33 14.45 9.15
CA PHE A 17 -1.91 13.20 9.78
C PHE A 17 -2.12 13.18 11.29
N ASP A 18 -2.59 14.27 11.90
CA ASP A 18 -2.80 14.31 13.34
C ASP A 18 -3.89 13.35 13.79
N LYS A 19 -4.96 13.25 13.02
CA LYS A 19 -6.08 12.39 13.34
C LYS A 19 -6.67 11.81 12.06
N LYS A 20 -6.91 10.51 12.08
CA LYS A 20 -7.56 9.84 10.96
C LYS A 20 -9.01 10.30 10.85
N GLN A 21 -9.38 10.78 9.69
CA GLN A 21 -10.72 11.32 9.45
C GLN A 21 -11.72 10.21 9.15
N PRO A 22 -13.03 10.43 9.45
CA PRO A 22 -14.05 9.41 9.19
C PRO A 22 -14.12 8.96 7.73
N TRP A 23 -13.92 9.87 6.77
CA TRP A 23 -13.93 9.51 5.35
C TRP A 23 -12.76 8.60 4.98
N SER A 24 -11.62 8.73 5.65
CA SER A 24 -10.50 7.83 5.44
C SER A 24 -10.83 6.43 5.92
N GLU A 25 -11.55 6.30 7.02
CA GLU A 25 -11.98 5.00 7.52
C GLU A 25 -12.95 4.31 6.57
N VAL A 26 -13.89 5.06 5.98
CA VAL A 26 -14.81 4.53 4.98
C VAL A 26 -14.04 4.06 3.74
N LYS A 27 -13.11 4.86 3.28
CA LYS A 27 -12.26 4.51 2.14
C LYS A 27 -11.46 3.23 2.41
N ASP A 28 -10.92 3.11 3.61
CA ASP A 28 -10.14 1.93 3.99
C ASP A 28 -10.99 0.66 4.03
N LYS A 29 -12.23 0.76 4.47
CA LYS A 29 -13.16 -0.37 4.42
C LYS A 29 -13.46 -0.82 3.00
N ILE A 30 -13.60 0.14 2.08
CA ILE A 30 -13.80 -0.15 0.67
C ILE A 30 -12.55 -0.85 0.09
N ILE A 31 -11.38 -0.33 0.40
CA ILE A 31 -10.12 -0.92 -0.04
C ILE A 31 -9.98 -2.35 0.49
N LEU A 32 -10.23 -2.57 1.77
CA LEU A 32 -10.17 -3.90 2.37
C LEU A 32 -11.16 -4.86 1.72
N GLY A 33 -12.39 -4.42 1.51
CA GLY A 33 -13.42 -5.23 0.88
C GLY A 33 -13.10 -5.62 -0.55
N TYR A 34 -12.28 -4.84 -1.23
CA TYR A 34 -11.87 -5.10 -2.61
C TYR A 34 -10.55 -5.88 -2.68
N ILE A 35 -9.54 -5.44 -1.93
CA ILE A 35 -8.19 -6.00 -2.02
C ILE A 35 -8.15 -7.45 -1.56
N THR A 36 -8.80 -7.77 -0.47
CA THR A 36 -8.73 -9.12 0.10
C THR A 36 -9.22 -10.19 -0.88
N PRO A 37 -10.45 -10.11 -1.44
CA PRO A 37 -10.89 -11.11 -2.40
C PRO A 37 -10.11 -11.06 -3.71
N TYR A 38 -9.69 -9.88 -4.15
CA TYR A 38 -8.91 -9.72 -5.37
C TYR A 38 -7.56 -10.43 -5.27
N CYS A 39 -6.84 -10.22 -4.17
CA CYS A 39 -5.57 -10.88 -3.93
C CYS A 39 -5.73 -12.39 -3.83
N ALA A 40 -6.72 -12.86 -3.09
CA ALA A 40 -6.98 -14.28 -2.95
C ALA A 40 -7.26 -14.94 -4.30
N LYS A 41 -8.05 -14.29 -5.14
CA LYS A 41 -8.39 -14.77 -6.48
C LYS A 41 -7.17 -14.86 -7.40
N LEU A 42 -6.33 -13.82 -7.39
CA LEU A 42 -5.13 -13.81 -8.23
C LEU A 42 -4.09 -14.80 -7.75
N LEU A 43 -3.92 -14.96 -6.45
CA LEU A 43 -3.00 -15.98 -5.92
C LEU A 43 -3.45 -17.39 -6.29
N ALA A 44 -4.76 -17.63 -6.35
CA ALA A 44 -5.29 -18.93 -6.78
C ALA A 44 -4.95 -19.23 -8.25
N THR A 45 -4.74 -18.22 -9.07
CA THR A 45 -4.34 -18.39 -10.48
C THR A 45 -2.84 -18.49 -10.68
N LYS A 46 -2.06 -18.45 -9.61
CA LYS A 46 -0.59 -18.48 -9.63
C LYS A 46 0.04 -17.32 -10.41
N GLN A 47 -0.65 -16.21 -10.51
CA GLN A 47 -0.12 -15.02 -11.15
C GLN A 47 0.59 -14.13 -10.14
N PRO A 48 1.73 -13.53 -10.52
CA PRO A 48 2.36 -12.54 -9.65
C PRO A 48 1.45 -11.33 -9.52
N LEU A 49 1.41 -10.76 -8.33
CA LEU A 49 0.55 -9.61 -8.03
C LEU A 49 1.40 -8.47 -7.48
N LYS A 50 1.21 -7.31 -8.06
CA LYS A 50 1.83 -6.09 -7.54
C LYS A 50 0.76 -5.05 -7.24
N ILE A 51 0.79 -4.54 -6.03
CA ILE A 51 -0.08 -3.45 -5.59
C ILE A 51 0.78 -2.19 -5.53
N VAL A 52 0.32 -1.11 -6.15
CA VAL A 52 1.04 0.16 -6.15
C VAL A 52 0.15 1.21 -5.50
N ASP A 53 0.62 1.80 -4.41
CA ASP A 53 0.00 2.95 -3.77
C ASP A 53 0.78 4.19 -4.17
N CYS A 54 0.15 5.04 -4.95
CA CYS A 54 0.83 6.17 -5.59
C CYS A 54 1.05 7.36 -4.67
N PHE A 55 0.30 7.44 -3.60
CA PHE A 55 0.37 8.56 -2.64
C PHE A 55 0.22 8.01 -1.23
N ALA A 56 1.26 7.35 -0.79
CA ALA A 56 1.15 6.48 0.38
C ALA A 56 1.04 7.21 1.73
N GLY A 57 1.71 8.34 1.88
CA GLY A 57 1.74 9.07 3.15
C GLY A 57 2.67 8.41 4.16
N LYS A 58 2.39 8.65 5.43
CA LYS A 58 3.23 8.14 6.53
C LYS A 58 2.99 6.68 6.87
N GLY A 59 1.91 6.10 6.41
CA GLY A 59 1.50 4.75 6.77
C GLY A 59 0.70 4.68 8.06
N LYS A 60 0.89 5.61 8.96
CA LYS A 60 0.20 5.68 10.23
C LYS A 60 -0.13 7.12 10.58
N PHE A 61 -1.32 7.34 11.11
CA PHE A 61 -1.72 8.67 11.61
C PHE A 61 -1.12 8.92 13.00
N ASN A 62 -1.09 10.19 13.41
CA ASN A 62 -0.52 10.53 14.72
C ASN A 62 -1.36 10.00 15.89
N ASP A 63 -2.61 9.65 15.66
CA ASP A 63 -3.47 8.99 16.65
C ASP A 63 -3.30 7.46 16.68
N ASN A 64 -2.24 6.95 16.07
CA ASN A 64 -1.89 5.52 15.96
C ASN A 64 -2.83 4.67 15.11
N LYS A 65 -3.77 5.27 14.40
CA LYS A 65 -4.60 4.54 13.45
C LYS A 65 -3.84 4.31 12.15
N ASP A 66 -4.07 3.16 11.53
CA ASP A 66 -3.39 2.78 10.31
C ASP A 66 -3.84 3.60 9.11
N GLY A 67 -2.89 4.02 8.27
CA GLY A 67 -3.17 4.52 6.94
C GLY A 67 -3.19 3.39 5.93
N SER A 68 -3.48 3.69 4.66
CA SER A 68 -3.60 2.66 3.63
C SER A 68 -2.36 1.77 3.47
N PRO A 69 -1.11 2.27 3.60
CA PRO A 69 0.03 1.37 3.49
C PRO A 69 0.05 0.26 4.53
N LEU A 70 -0.24 0.57 5.79
CA LEU A 70 -0.27 -0.45 6.84
C LEU A 70 -1.46 -1.39 6.68
N ILE A 71 -2.60 -0.88 6.24
CA ILE A 71 -3.77 -1.72 5.96
C ILE A 71 -3.45 -2.73 4.87
N ILE A 72 -2.85 -2.27 3.77
CA ILE A 72 -2.45 -3.14 2.67
C ILE A 72 -1.39 -4.15 3.13
N ALA A 73 -0.39 -3.70 3.87
CA ALA A 73 0.67 -4.57 4.38
C ALA A 73 0.12 -5.69 5.26
N LYS A 74 -0.83 -5.37 6.13
CA LYS A 74 -1.48 -6.35 7.00
C LYS A 74 -2.33 -7.36 6.24
N VAL A 75 -3.03 -6.90 5.20
CA VAL A 75 -3.82 -7.79 4.32
C VAL A 75 -2.88 -8.78 3.63
N ILE A 76 -1.79 -8.31 3.07
CA ILE A 76 -0.82 -9.17 2.39
C ILE A 76 -0.25 -10.20 3.37
N LYS A 77 0.13 -9.78 4.55
CA LYS A 77 0.66 -10.68 5.57
C LYS A 77 -0.34 -11.77 5.95
N ASN A 78 -1.60 -11.40 6.13
CA ASN A 78 -2.65 -12.37 6.47
C ASN A 78 -2.86 -13.36 5.34
N ILE A 79 -2.90 -12.91 4.10
CA ILE A 79 -3.08 -13.79 2.94
C ILE A 79 -1.91 -14.77 2.82
N LEU A 80 -0.69 -14.31 2.97
CA LEU A 80 0.49 -15.15 2.89
C LEU A 80 0.55 -16.18 4.02
N ASN A 81 0.09 -15.82 5.21
CA ASN A 81 0.04 -16.74 6.35
C ASN A 81 -1.02 -17.82 6.19
N GLN A 82 -2.10 -17.54 5.47
CA GLN A 82 -3.17 -18.50 5.21
C GLN A 82 -2.89 -19.42 4.05
N THR A 83 -1.92 -19.06 3.21
CA THR A 83 -1.62 -19.81 2.00
C THR A 83 -0.62 -20.92 2.32
N THR A 84 -1.01 -22.17 2.10
CA THR A 84 -0.14 -23.33 2.29
C THR A 84 0.70 -23.65 1.05
N SER A 85 0.38 -23.07 -0.09
CA SER A 85 1.10 -23.31 -1.33
C SER A 85 2.29 -22.35 -1.42
N TYR A 86 3.47 -22.91 -1.42
CA TYR A 86 4.72 -22.15 -1.55
C TYR A 86 4.93 -21.55 -2.93
N GLU A 87 4.19 -22.03 -3.91
CA GLU A 87 4.36 -21.60 -5.30
C GLU A 87 3.79 -20.22 -5.58
N ASN A 88 3.02 -19.67 -4.64
CA ASN A 88 2.23 -18.48 -4.88
C ASN A 88 2.51 -17.30 -3.97
N LYS A 89 3.72 -17.18 -3.48
CA LYS A 89 4.08 -16.06 -2.62
C LYS A 89 4.60 -14.83 -3.38
N ASN A 90 4.19 -14.72 -4.63
CA ASN A 90 4.66 -13.63 -5.48
C ASN A 90 3.71 -12.45 -5.43
N ILE A 91 3.61 -11.86 -4.25
CA ILE A 91 2.81 -10.67 -4.01
C ILE A 91 3.72 -9.59 -3.42
N GLU A 92 3.66 -8.40 -3.99
CA GLU A 92 4.46 -7.27 -3.56
C GLU A 92 3.61 -6.01 -3.53
N ALA A 93 3.79 -5.18 -2.52
CA ALA A 93 3.22 -3.84 -2.48
C ALA A 93 4.34 -2.82 -2.62
N CYS A 94 4.11 -1.83 -3.46
CA CYS A 94 5.04 -0.75 -3.69
C CYS A 94 4.37 0.57 -3.32
N PHE A 95 4.96 1.30 -2.41
CA PHE A 95 4.41 2.54 -1.90
C PHE A 95 5.29 3.71 -2.35
N ILE A 96 4.71 4.60 -3.12
CA ILE A 96 5.42 5.78 -3.61
C ILE A 96 5.08 6.95 -2.69
N GLU A 97 6.11 7.54 -2.12
CA GLU A 97 5.95 8.68 -1.22
C GLU A 97 7.10 9.65 -1.37
N GLN A 98 6.78 10.91 -1.58
CA GLN A 98 7.78 11.94 -1.82
C GLN A 98 8.29 12.56 -0.51
N LYS A 99 7.39 12.98 0.36
CA LYS A 99 7.75 13.76 1.56
C LYS A 99 8.03 12.90 2.79
N TYR A 100 7.22 11.87 3.01
CA TYR A 100 7.25 11.08 4.24
C TYR A 100 7.82 9.69 4.05
N HIS A 101 8.65 9.49 3.03
CA HIS A 101 9.17 8.15 2.69
C HIS A 101 9.97 7.51 3.81
N ASP A 102 10.75 8.28 4.58
CA ASP A 102 11.52 7.71 5.69
C ASP A 102 10.62 7.24 6.83
N THR A 103 9.61 8.03 7.17
CA THR A 103 8.62 7.67 8.19
C THR A 103 7.85 6.43 7.75
N LEU A 104 7.43 6.38 6.50
CA LEU A 104 6.70 5.26 5.95
C LEU A 104 7.56 4.00 5.95
N LYS A 105 8.82 4.11 5.55
CA LYS A 105 9.76 3.00 5.54
C LYS A 105 9.94 2.42 6.94
N ASN A 106 10.05 3.29 7.94
CA ASN A 106 10.14 2.86 9.33
C ASN A 106 8.87 2.15 9.79
N ASN A 107 7.69 2.65 9.41
CA ASN A 107 6.41 2.04 9.77
C ASN A 107 6.18 0.69 9.09
N LEU A 108 6.82 0.45 7.95
CA LEU A 108 6.66 -0.79 7.18
C LEU A 108 7.83 -1.78 7.36
N GLN A 109 8.76 -1.51 8.24
CA GLN A 109 10.01 -2.29 8.36
C GLN A 109 9.79 -3.78 8.66
N TYR A 110 8.68 -4.14 9.26
CA TYR A 110 8.38 -5.52 9.62
C TYR A 110 7.56 -6.27 8.57
N TYR A 111 7.33 -5.65 7.42
CA TYR A 111 6.55 -6.25 6.34
C TYR A 111 7.44 -6.48 5.11
N SER A 112 7.86 -7.72 4.93
CA SER A 112 8.87 -8.07 3.94
C SER A 112 8.42 -7.89 2.48
N ASN A 113 7.14 -7.94 2.23
CA ASN A 113 6.59 -7.81 0.87
C ASN A 113 6.22 -6.38 0.50
N CYS A 114 6.66 -5.42 1.30
CA CYS A 114 6.36 -4.02 1.11
C CYS A 114 7.62 -3.23 0.80
N LYS A 115 7.58 -2.46 -0.29
CA LYS A 115 8.70 -1.66 -0.73
C LYS A 115 8.27 -0.20 -0.75
N VAL A 116 9.11 0.68 -0.24
CA VAL A 116 8.88 2.12 -0.28
C VAL A 116 9.80 2.73 -1.32
N VAL A 117 9.21 3.49 -2.24
CA VAL A 117 9.93 4.21 -3.28
C VAL A 117 9.83 5.70 -3.01
N SER A 118 10.96 6.34 -2.88
CA SER A 118 11.07 7.77 -2.66
C SER A 118 10.85 8.52 -3.98
N GLY A 119 10.13 9.63 -3.93
CA GLY A 119 9.93 10.50 -5.07
C GLY A 119 8.46 10.69 -5.44
N SER A 120 8.24 11.34 -6.58
CA SER A 120 6.90 11.59 -7.07
C SER A 120 6.34 10.39 -7.84
N PHE A 121 5.02 10.37 -7.96
CA PHE A 121 4.35 9.35 -8.76
C PHE A 121 4.85 9.40 -10.22
N GLU A 122 4.93 10.58 -10.79
CA GLU A 122 5.30 10.76 -12.20
C GLU A 122 6.72 10.26 -12.48
N SER A 123 7.64 10.45 -11.55
CA SER A 123 9.03 10.04 -11.76
C SER A 123 9.27 8.55 -11.58
N ASN A 124 8.36 7.85 -10.90
CA ASN A 124 8.58 6.46 -10.53
C ASN A 124 7.67 5.45 -11.24
N ILE A 125 6.49 5.88 -11.70
CA ILE A 125 5.49 4.92 -12.17
C ILE A 125 5.95 4.13 -13.41
N SER A 126 6.63 4.76 -14.34
CA SER A 126 7.11 4.06 -15.54
C SER A 126 8.07 2.93 -15.20
N ALA A 127 9.04 3.22 -14.33
CA ALA A 127 10.02 2.22 -13.91
C ALA A 127 9.35 1.05 -13.15
N ILE A 128 8.35 1.35 -12.34
CA ILE A 128 7.63 0.32 -11.59
C ILE A 128 6.83 -0.58 -12.54
N LEU A 129 6.15 0.00 -13.51
CA LEU A 129 5.35 -0.76 -14.47
C LEU A 129 6.22 -1.56 -15.44
N GLU A 130 7.35 -1.02 -15.87
CA GLU A 130 8.27 -1.71 -16.76
C GLU A 130 8.83 -2.99 -16.16
N LYS A 131 9.13 -2.99 -14.88
CA LYS A 131 9.63 -4.16 -14.18
C LYS A 131 8.64 -5.33 -14.15
N ASN A 132 7.39 -5.08 -14.48
CA ASN A 132 6.36 -6.09 -14.47
C ASN A 132 6.06 -6.69 -15.82
N GLN A 133 6.75 -6.24 -16.86
CA GLN A 133 6.52 -6.71 -18.23
C GLN A 133 7.41 -7.90 -18.62
N ASP A 134 8.28 -8.30 -17.74
CA ASP A 134 9.17 -9.44 -18.01
C ASP A 134 8.54 -10.79 -17.67
#